data_c7aad42eb820867ba015fd6364fc46bb
#
_entry.id   c7aad42eb820867ba015fd6364fc46bb
#
_cell.length_a   1.000
_cell.length_b   1.000
_cell.length_c   1.000
_cell.angle_alpha   90.00
_cell.angle_beta   90.00
_cell.angle_gamma   90.00
#
_symmetry.space_group_name_H-M   'P 1'
#
loop_
_entity.id
_entity.type
_entity.pdbx_description
1 polymer ?
#
loop_
_entity_poly.entity_id
_entity_poly.type
_entity_poly.pdbx_seq_one_letter_code
_entity_poly.pdbx_strand_id
1 'polypeptide(L)'
;VRIEDTDIPRIYPGSESHILRCIEAFGFQPDAEIIFQKDRLDLYEDVIQQLHQLKLVYACQCTRKMLGSNHIYAGTCRDLALPFEQQAIRVKGEDVNICFDDALQGRHCSQLAHELGDFVLKRRDGIINYQLAVVVDDYLQGITHVVRGADLLDNTERQIYLGQLLDYP
;
A
#
# COMPACT_ATOMS: atom_id res chain seq x y z
N VAL A 1 -14.47 7.22 9.58
CA VAL A 1 -14.34 5.76 9.29
C VAL A 1 -13.94 5.58 7.84
N ARG A 2 -12.97 4.70 7.56
CA ARG A 2 -12.57 4.28 6.22
C ARG A 2 -12.76 2.76 6.09
N ILE A 3 -13.46 2.33 5.05
CA ILE A 3 -13.63 0.92 4.68
C ILE A 3 -12.57 0.58 3.64
N GLU A 4 -11.67 -0.33 3.98
CA GLU A 4 -10.52 -0.72 3.15
C GLU A 4 -10.91 -1.92 2.25
N ASP A 5 -11.69 -1.65 1.21
CA ASP A 5 -12.37 -2.62 0.36
C ASP A 5 -11.87 -2.64 -1.09
N THR A 6 -10.56 -2.41 -1.31
CA THR A 6 -9.95 -2.45 -2.64
C THR A 6 -9.96 -3.85 -3.28
N ASP A 7 -9.91 -4.93 -2.48
CA ASP A 7 -9.95 -6.33 -2.98
C ASP A 7 -11.42 -6.79 -3.14
N ILE A 8 -12.13 -6.13 -4.05
CA ILE A 8 -13.56 -6.33 -4.30
C ILE A 8 -13.96 -7.81 -4.42
N PRO A 9 -13.23 -8.69 -5.13
CA PRO A 9 -13.59 -10.11 -5.25
C PRO A 9 -13.60 -10.88 -3.92
N ARG A 10 -12.94 -10.35 -2.88
CA ARG A 10 -12.86 -10.98 -1.54
C ARG A 10 -13.80 -10.36 -0.51
N ILE A 11 -14.55 -9.32 -0.89
CA ILE A 11 -15.51 -8.70 0.02
C ILE A 11 -16.65 -9.68 0.26
N TYR A 12 -16.89 -10.01 1.51
CA TYR A 12 -18.05 -10.84 1.86
C TYR A 12 -19.34 -9.99 1.83
N PRO A 13 -20.38 -10.40 1.10
CA PRO A 13 -21.62 -9.64 1.00
C PRO A 13 -22.20 -9.30 2.38
N GLY A 14 -22.47 -8.02 2.61
CA GLY A 14 -23.04 -7.51 3.88
C GLY A 14 -22.01 -7.24 4.97
N SER A 15 -20.70 -7.52 4.78
CA SER A 15 -19.64 -7.25 5.77
C SER A 15 -19.57 -5.77 6.15
N GLU A 16 -19.66 -4.87 5.18
CA GLU A 16 -19.67 -3.42 5.39
C GLU A 16 -20.76 -3.00 6.39
N SER A 17 -22.01 -3.38 6.07
CA SER A 17 -23.16 -3.07 6.94
C SER A 17 -23.05 -3.72 8.33
N HIS A 18 -22.44 -4.91 8.40
CA HIS A 18 -22.20 -5.58 9.68
C HIS A 18 -21.17 -4.81 10.52
N ILE A 19 -20.03 -4.42 9.92
CA ILE A 19 -18.98 -3.64 10.59
C ILE A 19 -19.54 -2.32 11.11
N LEU A 20 -20.28 -1.58 10.27
CA LEU A 20 -20.84 -0.29 10.66
C LEU A 20 -21.84 -0.42 11.82
N ARG A 21 -22.69 -1.45 11.81
CA ARG A 21 -23.56 -1.73 12.98
C ARG A 21 -22.78 -2.09 14.24
N CYS A 22 -21.68 -2.82 14.13
CA CYS A 22 -20.82 -3.12 15.26
C CYS A 22 -20.19 -1.85 15.83
N ILE A 23 -19.65 -0.97 14.97
CA ILE A 23 -19.08 0.32 15.36
C ILE A 23 -20.10 1.15 16.15
N GLU A 24 -21.33 1.26 15.61
CA GLU A 24 -22.44 1.96 16.26
C GLU A 24 -22.83 1.30 17.60
N ALA A 25 -22.96 -0.04 17.64
CA ALA A 25 -23.32 -0.77 18.86
C ALA A 25 -22.28 -0.61 19.97
N PHE A 26 -21.00 -0.40 19.65
CA PHE A 26 -19.94 -0.08 20.59
C PHE A 26 -19.90 1.41 20.98
N GLY A 27 -20.80 2.24 20.46
CA GLY A 27 -20.90 3.67 20.77
C GLY A 27 -19.93 4.56 20.02
N PHE A 28 -19.23 4.05 19.01
CA PHE A 28 -18.38 4.87 18.16
C PHE A 28 -19.21 5.57 17.09
N GLN A 29 -18.87 6.83 16.85
CA GLN A 29 -19.46 7.63 15.77
C GLN A 29 -18.36 8.13 14.83
N PRO A 30 -18.59 8.14 13.51
CA PRO A 30 -17.65 8.74 12.58
C PRO A 30 -17.54 10.26 12.81
N ASP A 31 -16.33 10.81 12.78
CA ASP A 31 -16.10 12.26 12.86
C ASP A 31 -16.40 12.96 11.54
N ALA A 32 -16.46 12.21 10.45
CA ALA A 32 -16.70 12.69 9.09
C ALA A 32 -17.41 11.62 8.27
N GLU A 33 -17.69 11.92 7.00
CA GLU A 33 -18.27 10.98 6.05
C GLU A 33 -17.46 9.68 5.95
N ILE A 34 -18.17 8.56 5.83
CA ILE A 34 -17.54 7.24 5.70
C ILE A 34 -16.96 7.10 4.30
N ILE A 35 -15.69 6.78 4.21
CA ILE A 35 -14.97 6.60 2.96
C ILE A 35 -14.85 5.12 2.63
N PHE A 36 -15.14 4.78 1.36
CA PHE A 36 -14.92 3.46 0.80
C PHE A 36 -13.77 3.51 -0.20
N GLN A 37 -12.75 2.69 -0.03
CA GLN A 37 -11.59 2.70 -0.93
C GLN A 37 -11.91 2.23 -2.35
N LYS A 38 -12.89 1.35 -2.52
CA LYS A 38 -13.39 0.93 -3.84
C LYS A 38 -13.90 2.09 -4.71
N ASP A 39 -14.40 3.17 -4.10
CA ASP A 39 -14.92 4.35 -4.79
C ASP A 39 -13.81 5.37 -5.13
N ARG A 40 -12.56 5.05 -4.79
CA ARG A 40 -11.39 5.91 -4.96
C ARG A 40 -10.32 5.33 -5.88
N LEU A 41 -10.65 4.29 -6.64
CA LEU A 41 -9.69 3.57 -7.49
C LEU A 41 -9.02 4.48 -8.51
N ASP A 42 -9.75 5.43 -9.10
CA ASP A 42 -9.22 6.39 -10.07
C ASP A 42 -8.12 7.26 -9.43
N LEU A 43 -8.31 7.68 -8.18
CA LEU A 43 -7.32 8.46 -7.44
C LEU A 43 -5.99 7.67 -7.27
N TYR A 44 -6.08 6.38 -6.94
CA TYR A 44 -4.87 5.55 -6.80
C TYR A 44 -4.18 5.30 -8.15
N GLU A 45 -4.96 5.20 -9.23
CA GLU A 45 -4.40 5.11 -10.58
C GLU A 45 -3.68 6.41 -10.97
N ASP A 46 -4.22 7.57 -10.65
CA ASP A 46 -3.57 8.87 -10.89
C ASP A 46 -2.23 8.95 -10.15
N VAL A 47 -2.16 8.47 -8.91
CA VAL A 47 -0.90 8.40 -8.15
C VAL A 47 0.10 7.44 -8.80
N ILE A 48 -0.35 6.28 -9.30
CA ILE A 48 0.52 5.38 -10.08
C ILE A 48 1.05 6.07 -11.33
N GLN A 49 0.22 6.83 -12.06
CA GLN A 49 0.66 7.58 -13.24
C GLN A 49 1.68 8.68 -12.89
N GLN A 50 1.48 9.39 -11.78
CA GLN A 50 2.46 10.35 -11.26
C GLN A 50 3.81 9.67 -10.99
N LEU A 51 3.83 8.55 -10.28
CA LEU A 51 5.04 7.78 -10.01
C LEU A 51 5.69 7.23 -11.30
N HIS A 52 4.87 6.90 -12.31
CA HIS A 52 5.36 6.45 -13.61
C HIS A 52 6.07 7.58 -14.37
N GLN A 53 5.50 8.79 -14.39
CA GLN A 53 6.13 9.97 -15.00
C GLN A 53 7.49 10.28 -14.36
N LEU A 54 7.62 10.05 -13.05
CA LEU A 54 8.87 10.17 -12.30
C LEU A 54 9.82 8.98 -12.48
N LYS A 55 9.42 7.94 -13.25
CA LYS A 55 10.18 6.69 -13.48
C LYS A 55 10.47 5.89 -12.21
N LEU A 56 9.64 6.05 -11.19
CA LEU A 56 9.76 5.38 -9.89
C LEU A 56 9.06 4.02 -9.84
N VAL A 57 8.19 3.73 -10.83
CA VAL A 57 7.47 2.46 -10.94
C VAL A 57 7.71 1.80 -12.29
N TYR A 58 7.42 0.52 -12.37
CA TYR A 58 7.54 -0.28 -13.60
C TYR A 58 6.58 -1.47 -13.59
N ALA A 59 6.31 -2.02 -14.78
CA ALA A 59 5.49 -3.20 -14.95
C ALA A 59 6.30 -4.50 -14.70
N CYS A 60 5.70 -5.47 -14.03
CA CYS A 60 6.32 -6.72 -13.64
C CYS A 60 5.47 -7.92 -14.04
N GLN A 61 6.03 -8.82 -14.84
CA GLN A 61 5.38 -10.05 -15.26
C GLN A 61 5.65 -11.27 -14.36
N CYS A 62 6.48 -11.12 -13.33
CA CYS A 62 6.84 -12.24 -12.44
C CYS A 62 5.63 -12.74 -11.65
N THR A 63 5.49 -14.06 -11.60
CA THR A 63 4.49 -14.73 -10.76
C THR A 63 5.08 -15.05 -9.38
N ARG A 64 4.22 -15.32 -8.40
CA ARG A 64 4.68 -15.77 -7.05
C ARG A 64 5.57 -17.00 -7.14
N LYS A 65 5.29 -17.93 -8.06
CA LYS A 65 6.09 -19.13 -8.26
C LYS A 65 7.51 -18.82 -8.74
N MET A 66 7.69 -17.79 -9.57
CA MET A 66 8.99 -17.34 -10.06
C MET A 66 9.82 -16.65 -8.97
N LEU A 67 9.18 -16.09 -7.95
CA LEU A 67 9.86 -15.45 -6.82
C LEU A 67 10.42 -16.45 -5.82
N GLY A 68 9.94 -17.70 -5.86
CA GLY A 68 10.36 -18.74 -4.92
C GLY A 68 9.98 -18.44 -3.47
N SER A 69 10.79 -18.95 -2.53
CA SER A 69 10.62 -18.72 -1.09
C SER A 69 11.21 -17.38 -0.62
N ASN A 70 11.97 -16.71 -1.47
CA ASN A 70 12.54 -15.40 -1.14
C ASN A 70 11.48 -14.32 -1.39
N HIS A 71 11.04 -13.66 -0.33
CA HIS A 71 10.01 -12.61 -0.41
C HIS A 71 10.56 -11.27 -0.94
N ILE A 72 11.89 -11.15 -1.09
CA ILE A 72 12.56 -9.94 -1.56
C ILE A 72 12.66 -9.99 -3.09
N TYR A 73 12.04 -9.03 -3.76
CA TYR A 73 12.10 -8.94 -5.21
C TYR A 73 13.27 -8.07 -5.67
N ALA A 74 14.20 -8.68 -6.39
CA ALA A 74 15.47 -8.06 -6.82
C ALA A 74 15.38 -7.18 -8.09
N GLY A 75 14.17 -6.82 -8.54
CA GLY A 75 14.01 -5.89 -9.66
C GLY A 75 14.20 -6.49 -11.06
N THR A 76 14.05 -7.80 -11.25
CA THR A 76 14.28 -8.50 -12.53
C THR A 76 13.59 -7.87 -13.75
N CYS A 77 12.44 -7.21 -13.55
CA CYS A 77 11.67 -6.58 -14.64
C CYS A 77 11.92 -5.07 -14.77
N ARG A 78 12.78 -4.45 -13.96
CA ARG A 78 12.98 -3.00 -13.93
C ARG A 78 13.29 -2.39 -15.30
N ASP A 79 14.14 -3.07 -16.08
CA ASP A 79 14.69 -2.57 -17.33
C ASP A 79 14.02 -3.18 -18.58
N LEU A 80 12.97 -3.98 -18.40
CA LEU A 80 12.30 -4.67 -19.52
C LEU A 80 11.32 -3.76 -20.27
N ALA A 81 11.03 -2.56 -19.78
CA ALA A 81 10.10 -1.60 -20.37
C ALA A 81 8.74 -2.23 -20.78
N LEU A 82 8.23 -3.13 -19.93
CA LEU A 82 6.95 -3.81 -20.17
C LEU A 82 5.78 -2.80 -20.13
N PRO A 83 4.74 -3.01 -20.98
CA PRO A 83 3.52 -2.21 -20.89
C PRO A 83 2.80 -2.46 -19.55
N PHE A 84 2.06 -1.46 -19.06
CA PHE A 84 1.37 -1.56 -17.76
C PHE A 84 0.12 -2.44 -17.80
N GLU A 85 -0.45 -2.61 -18.99
CA GLU A 85 -1.67 -3.38 -19.18
C GLU A 85 -1.46 -4.84 -18.77
N GLN A 86 -2.35 -5.33 -17.93
CA GLN A 86 -2.34 -6.72 -17.45
C GLN A 86 -1.04 -7.17 -16.76
N GLN A 87 -0.29 -6.23 -16.19
CA GLN A 87 0.91 -6.51 -15.41
C GLN A 87 0.75 -6.02 -13.96
N ALA A 88 1.55 -6.59 -13.06
CA ALA A 88 1.68 -6.01 -11.74
C ALA A 88 2.55 -4.74 -11.83
N ILE A 89 2.19 -3.70 -11.07
CA ILE A 89 2.99 -2.48 -10.99
C ILE A 89 3.77 -2.49 -9.67
N ARG A 90 5.08 -2.33 -9.78
CA ARG A 90 5.98 -2.27 -8.63
C ARG A 90 6.64 -0.91 -8.53
N VAL A 91 6.84 -0.46 -7.30
CA VAL A 91 7.74 0.66 -7.01
C VAL A 91 9.17 0.13 -6.91
N LYS A 92 10.12 0.92 -7.38
CA LYS A 92 11.56 0.64 -7.26
C LYS A 92 12.00 0.89 -5.82
N GLY A 93 12.53 -0.13 -5.16
CA GLY A 93 13.20 0.03 -3.87
C GLY A 93 14.62 0.54 -4.09
N GLU A 94 14.93 1.71 -3.60
CA GLU A 94 16.29 2.26 -3.64
C GLU A 94 17.13 1.74 -2.47
N ASP A 95 18.45 1.88 -2.59
CA ASP A 95 19.40 1.50 -1.53
C ASP A 95 19.45 2.58 -0.45
N VAL A 96 18.38 2.69 0.31
CA VAL A 96 18.21 3.65 1.40
C VAL A 96 17.81 2.94 2.69
N ASN A 97 18.25 3.50 3.81
CA ASN A 97 17.81 3.09 5.14
C ASN A 97 16.53 3.86 5.49
N ILE A 98 15.46 3.13 5.78
CA ILE A 98 14.24 3.68 6.35
C ILE A 98 14.20 3.34 7.84
N CYS A 99 14.17 4.35 8.66
CA CYS A 99 14.06 4.21 10.12
C CYS A 99 12.85 4.95 10.64
N PHE A 100 12.24 4.39 11.68
CA PHE A 100 11.17 5.05 12.45
C PHE A 100 11.21 4.59 13.90
N ASP A 101 10.61 5.37 14.78
CA ASP A 101 10.50 5.06 16.20
C ASP A 101 9.02 4.74 16.52
N ASP A 102 8.74 3.45 16.80
CA ASP A 102 7.43 3.02 17.27
C ASP A 102 7.34 3.21 18.80
N ALA A 103 6.25 3.81 19.25
CA ALA A 103 6.08 4.16 20.65
C ALA A 103 6.05 2.95 21.61
N LEU A 104 5.70 1.75 21.11
CA LEU A 104 5.61 0.52 21.90
C LEU A 104 6.71 -0.49 21.53
N GLN A 105 7.08 -0.59 20.25
CA GLN A 105 8.02 -1.57 19.74
C GLN A 105 9.46 -1.03 19.66
N GLY A 106 9.64 0.28 19.86
CA GLY A 106 10.95 0.92 19.79
C GLY A 106 11.41 1.26 18.38
N ARG A 107 12.72 1.42 18.22
CA ARG A 107 13.30 1.83 16.93
C ARG A 107 13.44 0.68 15.96
N HIS A 108 12.93 0.87 14.75
CA HIS A 108 13.05 -0.02 13.62
C HIS A 108 13.80 0.65 12.48
N CYS A 109 14.68 -0.11 11.81
CA CYS A 109 15.40 0.34 10.62
C CYS A 109 15.51 -0.82 9.66
N SER A 110 15.27 -0.57 8.37
CA SER A 110 15.46 -1.56 7.31
C SER A 110 16.20 -0.94 6.13
N GLN A 111 17.10 -1.69 5.53
CA GLN A 111 17.72 -1.34 4.26
C GLN A 111 16.79 -1.77 3.13
N LEU A 112 16.06 -0.81 2.54
CA LEU A 112 14.89 -1.06 1.70
C LEU A 112 15.17 -2.03 0.55
N ALA A 113 16.23 -1.78 -0.24
CA ALA A 113 16.55 -2.61 -1.39
C ALA A 113 16.88 -4.07 -1.03
N HIS A 114 17.52 -4.30 0.11
CA HIS A 114 18.04 -5.60 0.51
C HIS A 114 17.10 -6.41 1.39
N GLU A 115 16.30 -5.76 2.20
CA GLU A 115 15.41 -6.42 3.16
C GLU A 115 13.94 -6.46 2.70
N LEU A 116 13.49 -5.45 1.96
CA LEU A 116 12.11 -5.32 1.53
C LEU A 116 11.94 -5.47 0.00
N GLY A 117 12.93 -5.03 -0.78
CA GLY A 117 12.93 -5.07 -2.25
C GLY A 117 11.83 -4.23 -2.89
N ASP A 118 11.64 -4.41 -4.19
CA ASP A 118 10.56 -3.77 -4.93
C ASP A 118 9.21 -4.36 -4.57
N PHE A 119 8.29 -3.54 -4.12
CA PHE A 119 6.98 -4.03 -3.69
C PHE A 119 5.85 -3.61 -4.65
N VAL A 120 4.76 -4.37 -4.61
CA VAL A 120 3.62 -4.19 -5.52
C VAL A 120 2.72 -3.06 -5.04
N LEU A 121 2.39 -2.13 -5.94
CA LEU A 121 1.37 -1.09 -5.74
C LEU A 121 0.03 -1.49 -6.36
N LYS A 122 0.05 -2.20 -7.49
CA LYS A 122 -1.13 -2.72 -8.17
C LYS A 122 -0.86 -4.15 -8.63
N ARG A 123 -1.78 -5.04 -8.36
CA ARG A 123 -1.71 -6.44 -8.78
C ARG A 123 -2.04 -6.57 -10.26
N ARG A 124 -1.66 -7.70 -10.87
CA ARG A 124 -1.97 -8.03 -12.28
C ARG A 124 -3.47 -8.07 -12.57
N ASP A 125 -4.27 -8.48 -11.60
CA ASP A 125 -5.73 -8.53 -11.69
C ASP A 125 -6.41 -7.15 -11.49
N GLY A 126 -5.61 -6.08 -11.42
CA GLY A 126 -6.08 -4.70 -11.31
C GLY A 126 -6.31 -4.23 -9.87
N ILE A 127 -6.19 -5.10 -8.89
CA ILE A 127 -6.44 -4.75 -7.48
C ILE A 127 -5.32 -3.84 -6.96
N ILE A 128 -5.70 -2.70 -6.43
CA ILE A 128 -4.80 -1.77 -5.73
C ILE A 128 -4.32 -2.40 -4.43
N ASN A 129 -3.02 -2.35 -4.21
CA ASN A 129 -2.41 -2.91 -3.00
C ASN A 129 -2.65 -2.00 -1.80
N TYR A 130 -2.81 -2.60 -0.63
CA TYR A 130 -2.95 -1.93 0.66
C TYR A 130 -1.92 -0.82 0.89
N GLN A 131 -0.65 -1.06 0.53
CA GLN A 131 0.42 -0.07 0.74
C GLN A 131 0.13 1.26 0.04
N LEU A 132 -0.37 1.23 -1.19
CA LEU A 132 -0.70 2.45 -1.93
C LEU A 132 -1.95 3.11 -1.37
N ALA A 133 -3.03 2.34 -1.21
CA ALA A 133 -4.32 2.88 -0.80
C ALA A 133 -4.24 3.57 0.57
N VAL A 134 -3.57 2.93 1.55
CA VAL A 134 -3.49 3.49 2.90
C VAL A 134 -2.61 4.75 2.94
N VAL A 135 -1.48 4.77 2.25
CA VAL A 135 -0.58 5.94 2.24
C VAL A 135 -1.26 7.16 1.62
N VAL A 136 -1.93 6.97 0.49
CA VAL A 136 -2.66 8.05 -0.20
C VAL A 136 -3.81 8.57 0.67
N ASP A 137 -4.60 7.67 1.24
CA ASP A 137 -5.75 8.06 2.04
C ASP A 137 -5.35 8.69 3.38
N ASP A 138 -4.32 8.18 4.04
CA ASP A 138 -3.83 8.76 5.29
C ASP A 138 -3.35 10.20 5.08
N TYR A 139 -2.63 10.46 3.99
CA TYR A 139 -2.24 11.82 3.62
C TYR A 139 -3.45 12.72 3.37
N LEU A 140 -4.38 12.30 2.52
CA LEU A 140 -5.55 13.11 2.14
C LEU A 140 -6.53 13.32 3.30
N GLN A 141 -6.57 12.40 4.26
CA GLN A 141 -7.39 12.52 5.47
C GLN A 141 -6.67 13.22 6.63
N GLY A 142 -5.41 13.63 6.45
CA GLY A 142 -4.62 14.31 7.47
C GLY A 142 -4.32 13.43 8.69
N ILE A 143 -4.12 12.11 8.49
CA ILE A 143 -3.77 11.18 9.55
C ILE A 143 -2.33 11.46 10.01
N THR A 144 -2.15 11.75 11.28
CA THR A 144 -0.86 12.09 11.88
C THR A 144 -0.31 10.99 12.79
N HIS A 145 -1.17 10.12 13.29
CA HIS A 145 -0.80 9.03 14.19
C HIS A 145 -1.47 7.73 13.75
N VAL A 146 -0.69 6.66 13.61
CA VAL A 146 -1.17 5.34 13.23
C VAL A 146 -1.06 4.40 14.43
N VAL A 147 -2.18 3.80 14.84
CA VAL A 147 -2.23 2.75 15.87
C VAL A 147 -2.80 1.49 15.24
N ARG A 148 -2.01 0.41 15.24
CA ARG A 148 -2.40 -0.84 14.58
C ARG A 148 -1.74 -2.06 15.25
N GLY A 149 -2.14 -3.27 14.87
CA GLY A 149 -1.52 -4.50 15.34
C GLY A 149 -0.04 -4.60 14.97
N ALA A 150 0.77 -5.21 15.81
CA ALA A 150 2.21 -5.40 15.58
C ALA A 150 2.50 -6.33 14.37
N ASP A 151 1.53 -7.12 13.94
CA ASP A 151 1.59 -7.93 12.71
C ASP A 151 1.67 -7.10 11.43
N LEU A 152 1.35 -5.81 11.49
CA LEU A 152 1.48 -4.85 10.40
C LEU A 152 2.75 -3.99 10.47
N LEU A 153 3.61 -4.21 11.45
CA LEU A 153 4.81 -3.40 11.67
C LEU A 153 5.73 -3.38 10.43
N ASP A 154 5.94 -4.54 9.80
CA ASP A 154 6.79 -4.71 8.61
C ASP A 154 6.28 -3.97 7.35
N ASN A 155 5.09 -3.38 7.43
CA ASN A 155 4.57 -2.52 6.34
C ASN A 155 5.02 -1.07 6.48
N THR A 156 5.47 -0.67 7.67
CA THR A 156 5.72 0.74 8.01
C THR A 156 6.81 1.34 7.13
N GLU A 157 7.92 0.66 6.95
CA GLU A 157 9.04 1.15 6.12
C GLU A 157 8.63 1.34 4.66
N ARG A 158 7.81 0.42 4.10
CA ARG A 158 7.29 0.55 2.73
C ARG A 158 6.37 1.76 2.60
N GLN A 159 5.55 2.00 3.61
CA GLN A 159 4.61 3.13 3.65
C GLN A 159 5.35 4.46 3.80
N ILE A 160 6.33 4.54 4.69
CA ILE A 160 7.20 5.72 4.84
C ILE A 160 7.92 6.01 3.52
N TYR A 161 8.54 5.00 2.91
CA TYR A 161 9.23 5.17 1.64
C TYR A 161 8.30 5.67 0.52
N LEU A 162 7.11 5.08 0.42
CA LEU A 162 6.12 5.51 -0.58
C LEU A 162 5.66 6.95 -0.32
N GLY A 163 5.45 7.34 0.94
CA GLY A 163 5.14 8.73 1.32
C GLY A 163 6.26 9.69 0.90
N GLN A 164 7.52 9.32 1.13
CA GLN A 164 8.67 10.13 0.69
C GLN A 164 8.72 10.31 -0.83
N LEU A 165 8.44 9.25 -1.61
CA LEU A 165 8.40 9.34 -3.07
C LEU A 165 7.26 10.25 -3.59
N LEU A 166 6.20 10.40 -2.82
CA LEU A 166 5.04 11.23 -3.13
C LEU A 166 5.13 12.65 -2.52
N ASP A 167 6.24 12.95 -1.82
CA ASP A 167 6.42 14.21 -1.09
C ASP A 167 5.31 14.45 -0.04
N TYR A 168 4.84 13.38 0.59
CA TYR A 168 3.92 13.42 1.72
C TYR A 168 4.70 13.58 3.03
N PRO A 169 4.23 14.40 3.98
CA PRO A 169 4.91 14.65 5.25
C PRO A 169 5.00 13.43 6.16
#